data_444e7d5cff2d34ff63db1fbd3aad0773
#
_entry.id   444e7d5cff2d34ff63db1fbd3aad0773
#
_cell.length_a   1.000
_cell.length_b   1.000
_cell.length_c   1.000
_cell.angle_alpha   90.00
_cell.angle_beta   90.00
_cell.angle_gamma   90.00
#
_symmetry.space_group_name_H-M   'P 1'
#
loop_
_entity.id
_entity.type
_entity.pdbx_description
1 polymer ?
#
loop_
_entity_poly.entity_id
_entity_poly.type
_entity_poly.pdbx_seq_one_letter_code
_entity_poly.pdbx_strand_id
1 'polypeptide(L)'
;MNARRWTAGLLATVAAVALVGCTSKGQEKTCTATTDGIFECAPDQRSAPPKLAGELLLGGTYDVSQARGQVVVVNFWGSWCAPCRAEADDLEAVYQATKGSGVTFLGINVQDSRDKAKAFEQGRVTYPSLFDPASRLALDLDIPPNTVPATVVLDREGRIASVIRAAVKQEGLQPIVERIAAEKPASN
;
A
#
# COMPACT_ATOMS: atom_id res chain seq x y z
N MET A 1 -63.65 21.58 65.47
CA MET A 1 -63.81 20.72 64.30
C MET A 1 -63.21 21.43 63.09
N ASN A 2 -61.88 21.40 62.85
CA ASN A 2 -61.28 21.93 61.65
C ASN A 2 -60.01 21.12 61.35
N ALA A 3 -60.07 20.29 60.32
CA ALA A 3 -58.98 19.50 59.78
C ALA A 3 -58.05 20.34 58.93
N ARG A 4 -56.79 20.49 59.36
CA ARG A 4 -55.72 21.11 58.50
C ARG A 4 -54.98 20.01 57.76
N ARG A 5 -55.17 20.00 56.44
CA ARG A 5 -54.45 19.14 55.48
C ARG A 5 -53.08 19.72 55.26
N TRP A 6 -52.02 19.01 55.54
CA TRP A 6 -50.64 19.31 55.18
C TRP A 6 -50.31 18.60 53.88
N THR A 7 -50.05 19.36 52.81
CA THR A 7 -49.52 18.85 51.55
C THR A 7 -48.02 18.94 51.58
N ALA A 8 -47.35 17.77 51.66
CA ALA A 8 -45.90 17.66 51.53
C ALA A 8 -45.56 17.67 50.03
N GLY A 9 -44.87 18.71 49.59
CA GLY A 9 -44.29 18.77 48.23
C GLY A 9 -42.96 17.97 48.17
N LEU A 10 -42.96 16.93 47.36
CA LEU A 10 -41.71 16.23 46.97
C LEU A 10 -41.04 16.99 45.80
N LEU A 11 -39.90 17.59 46.09
CA LEU A 11 -38.97 18.10 45.08
C LEU A 11 -38.13 16.94 44.55
N ALA A 12 -38.44 16.47 43.35
CA ALA A 12 -37.62 15.52 42.63
C ALA A 12 -36.51 16.27 41.86
N THR A 13 -35.28 16.23 42.36
CA THR A 13 -34.10 16.70 41.69
C THR A 13 -33.67 15.63 40.67
N VAL A 14 -33.89 15.90 39.38
CA VAL A 14 -33.35 15.11 38.25
C VAL A 14 -31.91 15.49 38.07
N ALA A 15 -30.97 14.63 38.50
CA ALA A 15 -29.55 14.76 38.17
C ALA A 15 -29.34 14.28 36.70
N ALA A 16 -29.16 15.20 35.80
CA ALA A 16 -28.75 14.90 34.41
C ALA A 16 -27.27 14.52 34.42
N VAL A 17 -26.98 13.22 34.34
CA VAL A 17 -25.62 12.69 34.10
C VAL A 17 -25.32 12.88 32.61
N ALA A 18 -24.55 13.93 32.27
CA ALA A 18 -23.98 14.09 30.95
C ALA A 18 -22.89 13.04 30.72
N LEU A 19 -23.22 11.95 30.03
CA LEU A 19 -22.26 11.03 29.46
C LEU A 19 -21.48 11.73 28.33
N VAL A 20 -20.33 12.32 28.67
CA VAL A 20 -19.34 12.74 27.69
C VAL A 20 -18.71 11.47 27.14
N GLY A 21 -19.33 10.91 26.11
CA GLY A 21 -18.75 9.85 25.32
C GLY A 21 -17.56 10.40 24.54
N CYS A 22 -16.34 10.11 24.98
CA CYS A 22 -15.15 10.23 24.14
C CYS A 22 -15.27 9.22 23.00
N THR A 23 -15.96 9.58 21.92
CA THR A 23 -15.81 8.92 20.64
C THR A 23 -14.51 9.42 20.04
N SER A 24 -13.38 8.81 20.43
CA SER A 24 -12.20 8.79 19.55
C SER A 24 -12.61 8.00 18.30
N LYS A 25 -13.19 8.68 17.32
CA LYS A 25 -13.25 8.18 15.95
C LYS A 25 -11.82 8.04 15.51
N GLY A 26 -11.24 6.85 15.65
CA GLY A 26 -10.09 6.44 14.88
C GLY A 26 -10.50 6.67 13.43
N GLN A 27 -9.96 7.69 12.81
CA GLN A 27 -10.22 8.00 11.41
C GLN A 27 -9.68 6.79 10.64
N GLU A 28 -10.60 5.96 10.15
CA GLU A 28 -10.24 4.84 9.29
C GLU A 28 -9.48 5.42 8.11
N LYS A 29 -8.20 5.04 7.99
CA LYS A 29 -7.34 5.49 6.89
C LYS A 29 -7.86 4.86 5.60
N THR A 30 -8.62 5.62 4.84
CA THR A 30 -9.31 5.12 3.65
C THR A 30 -8.66 5.70 2.40
N CYS A 31 -8.11 4.81 1.56
CA CYS A 31 -7.67 5.18 0.23
C CYS A 31 -8.89 5.36 -0.70
N THR A 32 -8.84 6.32 -1.59
CA THR A 32 -9.90 6.57 -2.56
C THR A 32 -9.73 5.66 -3.77
N ALA A 33 -10.77 4.91 -4.14
CA ALA A 33 -10.78 4.17 -5.39
C ALA A 33 -11.10 5.14 -6.55
N THR A 34 -10.30 5.05 -7.62
CA THR A 34 -10.57 5.74 -8.88
C THR A 34 -11.43 4.86 -9.81
N THR A 35 -11.91 5.43 -10.92
CA THR A 35 -12.73 4.71 -11.91
C THR A 35 -12.01 3.52 -12.56
N ASP A 36 -10.66 3.51 -12.55
CA ASP A 36 -9.83 2.50 -13.21
C ASP A 36 -9.32 1.40 -12.25
N GLY A 37 -9.90 1.31 -11.04
CA GLY A 37 -9.49 0.31 -10.05
C GLY A 37 -8.16 0.62 -9.37
N ILE A 38 -7.68 1.84 -9.49
CA ILE A 38 -6.51 2.35 -8.78
C ILE A 38 -6.98 2.89 -7.42
N PHE A 39 -6.31 2.49 -6.35
CA PHE A 39 -6.54 3.02 -5.01
C PHE A 39 -5.42 4.00 -4.67
N GLU A 40 -5.76 5.24 -4.34
CA GLU A 40 -4.81 6.27 -3.95
C GLU A 40 -5.06 6.74 -2.52
N CYS A 41 -3.98 6.86 -1.75
CA CYS A 41 -4.01 7.27 -0.36
C CYS A 41 -3.39 8.66 -0.22
N ALA A 42 -4.16 9.63 0.29
CA ALA A 42 -3.61 10.93 0.66
C ALA A 42 -2.50 10.77 1.72
N PRO A 43 -1.48 11.64 1.79
CA PRO A 43 -0.31 11.47 2.65
C PRO A 43 -0.63 11.23 4.13
N ASP A 44 -1.70 11.82 4.66
CA ASP A 44 -2.18 11.67 6.03
C ASP A 44 -3.00 10.38 6.25
N GLN A 45 -3.44 9.74 5.17
CA GLN A 45 -4.23 8.51 5.18
C GLN A 45 -3.39 7.24 4.96
N ARG A 46 -2.10 7.37 4.64
CA ARG A 46 -1.21 6.24 4.35
C ARG A 46 -0.97 5.39 5.58
N SER A 47 -1.04 4.08 5.40
CA SER A 47 -0.77 3.09 6.45
C SER A 47 0.73 3.02 6.78
N ALA A 48 1.06 2.37 7.91
CA ALA A 48 2.44 2.10 8.27
C ALA A 48 3.17 1.31 7.15
N PRO A 49 4.51 1.47 7.03
CA PRO A 49 5.29 0.74 6.04
C PRO A 49 5.14 -0.78 6.16
N PRO A 50 4.90 -1.51 5.04
CA PRO A 50 4.89 -2.96 5.03
C PRO A 50 6.29 -3.53 5.28
N LYS A 51 6.34 -4.79 5.72
CA LYS A 51 7.59 -5.53 5.90
C LYS A 51 7.84 -6.38 4.66
N LEU A 52 8.62 -5.86 3.72
CA LEU A 52 8.97 -6.54 2.48
C LEU A 52 10.45 -6.86 2.49
N ALA A 53 10.79 -8.06 2.95
CA ALA A 53 12.17 -8.55 3.00
C ALA A 53 12.22 -10.04 2.64
N GLY A 54 13.29 -10.46 2.00
CA GLY A 54 13.46 -11.86 1.61
C GLY A 54 14.68 -12.11 0.74
N GLU A 55 14.74 -13.32 0.20
CA GLU A 55 15.77 -13.69 -0.77
C GLU A 55 15.49 -13.04 -2.13
N LEU A 56 16.55 -12.55 -2.75
CA LEU A 56 16.49 -12.10 -4.14
C LEU A 56 16.43 -13.31 -5.09
N LEU A 57 15.73 -13.14 -6.21
CA LEU A 57 15.63 -14.15 -7.25
C LEU A 57 17.01 -14.59 -7.78
N LEU A 58 17.94 -13.66 -7.92
CA LEU A 58 19.29 -13.90 -8.41
C LEU A 58 20.30 -14.19 -7.29
N GLY A 59 19.86 -14.29 -6.03
CA GLY A 59 20.69 -14.56 -4.86
C GLY A 59 20.98 -13.32 -4.02
N GLY A 60 21.33 -13.56 -2.73
CA GLY A 60 21.41 -12.51 -1.73
C GLY A 60 20.04 -12.23 -1.09
N THR A 61 19.99 -11.20 -0.26
CA THR A 61 18.76 -10.77 0.46
C THR A 61 18.54 -9.28 0.27
N TYR A 62 17.29 -8.86 0.37
CA TYR A 62 16.92 -7.44 0.31
C TYR A 62 15.78 -7.15 1.30
N ASP A 63 15.82 -5.98 1.90
CA ASP A 63 14.77 -5.43 2.74
C ASP A 63 14.40 -4.04 2.20
N VAL A 64 13.11 -3.82 1.90
CA VAL A 64 12.61 -2.56 1.35
C VAL A 64 12.91 -1.35 2.25
N SER A 65 13.13 -1.57 3.55
CA SER A 65 13.54 -0.50 4.47
C SER A 65 14.87 0.15 4.10
N GLN A 66 15.73 -0.52 3.33
CA GLN A 66 16.99 0.03 2.81
C GLN A 66 16.76 1.14 1.77
N ALA A 67 15.57 1.19 1.18
CA ALA A 67 15.18 2.20 0.20
C ALA A 67 14.48 3.43 0.82
N ARG A 68 14.54 3.61 2.16
CA ARG A 68 13.99 4.81 2.80
C ARG A 68 14.57 6.08 2.19
N GLY A 69 13.71 7.08 1.96
CA GLY A 69 14.04 8.31 1.25
C GLY A 69 13.81 8.22 -0.26
N GLN A 70 13.54 7.03 -0.80
CA GLN A 70 13.14 6.82 -2.19
C GLN A 70 11.67 6.40 -2.27
N VAL A 71 11.02 6.70 -3.38
CA VAL A 71 9.74 6.08 -3.76
C VAL A 71 10.03 4.68 -4.26
N VAL A 72 9.29 3.69 -3.79
CA VAL A 72 9.47 2.29 -4.20
C VAL A 72 8.23 1.81 -4.95
N VAL A 73 8.40 1.38 -6.19
CA VAL A 73 7.35 0.69 -6.94
C VAL A 73 7.54 -0.80 -6.76
N VAL A 74 6.58 -1.44 -6.10
CA VAL A 74 6.57 -2.89 -5.83
C VAL A 74 5.60 -3.55 -6.80
N ASN A 75 6.07 -4.51 -7.60
CA ASN A 75 5.23 -5.26 -8.53
C ASN A 75 5.21 -6.75 -8.21
N PHE A 76 4.02 -7.30 -7.98
CA PHE A 76 3.80 -8.75 -7.80
C PHE A 76 3.57 -9.40 -9.15
N TRP A 77 4.39 -10.40 -9.47
CA TRP A 77 4.40 -11.04 -10.78
C TRP A 77 4.72 -12.54 -10.73
N GLY A 78 4.41 -13.23 -11.83
CA GLY A 78 4.84 -14.61 -12.04
C GLY A 78 5.11 -14.86 -13.52
N SER A 79 6.08 -15.73 -13.84
CA SER A 79 6.42 -16.07 -15.24
C SER A 79 5.25 -16.77 -15.99
N TRP A 80 4.36 -17.38 -15.23
CA TRP A 80 3.12 -18.05 -15.71
C TRP A 80 1.98 -17.07 -15.98
N CYS A 81 2.04 -15.86 -15.46
CA CYS A 81 0.98 -14.85 -15.51
C CYS A 81 1.07 -14.06 -16.84
N ALA A 82 0.13 -14.31 -17.75
CA ALA A 82 0.16 -13.66 -19.08
C ALA A 82 0.08 -12.10 -19.00
N PRO A 83 -0.82 -11.49 -18.19
CA PRO A 83 -0.84 -10.04 -18.07
C PRO A 83 0.43 -9.46 -17.39
N CYS A 84 1.06 -10.18 -16.45
CA CYS A 84 2.33 -9.75 -15.85
C CYS A 84 3.45 -9.70 -16.90
N ARG A 85 3.45 -10.67 -17.83
CA ARG A 85 4.40 -10.70 -18.94
C ARG A 85 4.19 -9.56 -19.93
N ALA A 86 2.94 -9.13 -20.10
CA ALA A 86 2.59 -8.04 -21.01
C ALA A 86 2.96 -6.66 -20.45
N GLU A 87 2.98 -6.48 -19.12
CA GLU A 87 3.33 -5.19 -18.49
C GLU A 87 4.82 -5.01 -18.20
N ALA A 88 5.64 -6.06 -18.30
CA ALA A 88 7.04 -6.04 -17.88
C ALA A 88 7.88 -4.96 -18.58
N ASP A 89 7.68 -4.77 -19.86
CA ASP A 89 8.40 -3.76 -20.66
C ASP A 89 7.93 -2.33 -20.29
N ASP A 90 6.64 -2.15 -19.97
CA ASP A 90 6.09 -0.89 -19.47
C ASP A 90 6.66 -0.53 -18.08
N LEU A 91 6.77 -1.51 -17.18
CA LEU A 91 7.39 -1.34 -15.85
C LEU A 91 8.87 -0.94 -15.98
N GLU A 92 9.62 -1.63 -16.83
CA GLU A 92 11.03 -1.28 -17.09
C GLU A 92 11.16 0.12 -17.66
N ALA A 93 10.28 0.52 -18.59
CA ALA A 93 10.28 1.87 -19.17
C ALA A 93 10.04 2.94 -18.07
N VAL A 94 9.06 2.73 -17.16
CA VAL A 94 8.83 3.65 -16.04
C VAL A 94 10.05 3.69 -15.12
N TYR A 95 10.66 2.55 -14.79
CA TYR A 95 11.86 2.50 -13.97
C TYR A 95 13.01 3.32 -14.60
N GLN A 96 13.31 3.11 -15.88
CA GLN A 96 14.36 3.83 -16.56
C GLN A 96 14.09 5.35 -16.61
N ALA A 97 12.82 5.77 -16.78
CA ALA A 97 12.43 7.17 -16.81
C ALA A 97 12.53 7.84 -15.44
N THR A 98 12.33 7.10 -14.33
CA THR A 98 12.16 7.69 -12.99
C THR A 98 13.31 7.43 -12.01
N LYS A 99 14.18 6.44 -12.24
CA LYS A 99 15.27 6.06 -11.32
C LYS A 99 16.21 7.23 -10.96
N GLY A 100 16.40 8.20 -11.84
CA GLY A 100 17.18 9.41 -11.58
C GLY A 100 16.52 10.43 -10.66
N SER A 101 15.22 10.25 -10.35
CA SER A 101 14.42 11.15 -9.50
C SER A 101 14.17 10.59 -8.09
N GLY A 102 14.99 9.62 -7.65
CA GLY A 102 14.85 8.99 -6.33
C GLY A 102 13.69 8.00 -6.27
N VAL A 103 13.46 7.29 -7.37
CA VAL A 103 12.53 6.18 -7.48
C VAL A 103 13.32 4.89 -7.68
N THR A 104 12.90 3.83 -7.03
CA THR A 104 13.41 2.48 -7.27
C THR A 104 12.27 1.49 -7.46
N PHE A 105 12.57 0.33 -8.03
CA PHE A 105 11.60 -0.73 -8.30
C PHE A 105 12.01 -2.02 -7.58
N LEU A 106 11.02 -2.81 -7.19
CA LEU A 106 11.19 -4.12 -6.57
C LEU A 106 10.13 -5.07 -7.12
N GLY A 107 10.53 -6.08 -7.86
CA GLY A 107 9.66 -7.19 -8.19
C GLY A 107 9.45 -8.10 -6.98
N ILE A 108 8.29 -8.76 -6.89
CA ILE A 108 8.04 -9.88 -5.98
C ILE A 108 7.49 -11.02 -6.83
N ASN A 109 8.34 -12.02 -7.08
CA ASN A 109 7.97 -13.19 -7.86
C ASN A 109 7.21 -14.18 -6.98
N VAL A 110 5.99 -14.53 -7.36
CA VAL A 110 5.08 -15.36 -6.57
C VAL A 110 4.61 -16.60 -7.33
N GLN A 111 4.35 -17.69 -6.59
CA GLN A 111 3.76 -18.95 -7.11
C GLN A 111 4.52 -19.50 -8.33
N ASP A 112 5.84 -19.38 -8.33
CA ASP A 112 6.69 -19.69 -9.46
C ASP A 112 7.84 -20.63 -9.08
N SER A 113 8.51 -21.20 -10.08
CA SER A 113 9.80 -21.81 -9.86
C SER A 113 10.91 -20.82 -10.17
N ARG A 114 11.99 -20.88 -9.38
CA ARG A 114 13.12 -19.95 -9.50
C ARG A 114 13.73 -19.93 -10.91
N ASP A 115 13.82 -21.10 -11.55
CA ASP A 115 14.41 -21.18 -12.89
C ASP A 115 13.53 -20.53 -13.98
N LYS A 116 12.20 -20.73 -13.90
CA LYS A 116 11.26 -20.09 -14.85
C LYS A 116 11.23 -18.59 -14.62
N ALA A 117 11.22 -18.15 -13.36
CA ALA A 117 11.26 -16.73 -13.01
C ALA A 117 12.54 -16.07 -13.54
N LYS A 118 13.71 -16.67 -13.31
CA LYS A 118 15.01 -16.19 -13.83
C LYS A 118 15.02 -16.11 -15.35
N ALA A 119 14.55 -17.16 -16.03
CA ALA A 119 14.51 -17.19 -17.49
C ALA A 119 13.62 -16.11 -18.11
N PHE A 120 12.51 -15.75 -17.41
CA PHE A 120 11.64 -14.67 -17.85
C PHE A 120 12.25 -13.29 -17.60
N GLU A 121 12.83 -13.05 -16.40
CA GLU A 121 13.37 -11.75 -15.99
C GLU A 121 14.66 -11.38 -16.76
N GLN A 122 15.45 -12.37 -17.16
CA GLN A 122 16.73 -12.17 -17.81
C GLN A 122 16.63 -11.29 -19.06
N GLY A 123 17.34 -10.14 -19.02
CA GLY A 123 17.39 -9.18 -20.13
C GLY A 123 16.09 -8.39 -20.37
N ARG A 124 15.09 -8.53 -19.48
CA ARG A 124 13.80 -7.85 -19.62
C ARG A 124 13.64 -6.68 -18.63
N VAL A 125 14.04 -6.89 -17.39
CA VAL A 125 14.02 -5.84 -16.37
C VAL A 125 15.40 -5.70 -15.72
N THR A 126 15.71 -4.52 -15.21
CA THR A 126 17.01 -4.21 -14.61
C THR A 126 16.94 -3.92 -13.10
N TYR A 127 15.74 -3.91 -12.54
CA TYR A 127 15.53 -3.82 -11.10
C TYR A 127 15.44 -5.22 -10.46
N PRO A 128 15.75 -5.35 -9.15
CA PRO A 128 15.76 -6.65 -8.48
C PRO A 128 14.35 -7.20 -8.20
N SER A 129 14.24 -8.53 -8.06
CA SER A 129 13.03 -9.20 -7.58
C SER A 129 13.33 -10.06 -6.36
N LEU A 130 12.42 -10.02 -5.35
CA LEU A 130 12.33 -11.01 -4.30
C LEU A 130 11.70 -12.30 -4.85
N PHE A 131 12.11 -13.45 -4.31
CA PHE A 131 11.53 -14.74 -4.63
C PHE A 131 10.65 -15.23 -3.47
N ASP A 132 9.33 -15.10 -3.64
CA ASP A 132 8.30 -15.46 -2.66
C ASP A 132 7.29 -16.48 -3.23
N PRO A 133 7.70 -17.73 -3.47
CA PRO A 133 6.82 -18.73 -4.09
C PRO A 133 5.57 -19.04 -3.27
N ALA A 134 5.57 -18.72 -1.98
CA ALA A 134 4.42 -18.89 -1.08
C ALA A 134 3.49 -17.68 -1.01
N SER A 135 3.79 -16.59 -1.72
CA SER A 135 3.00 -15.34 -1.74
C SER A 135 2.73 -14.73 -0.34
N ARG A 136 3.69 -14.86 0.57
CA ARG A 136 3.52 -14.38 1.95
C ARG A 136 3.61 -12.86 2.04
N LEU A 137 4.46 -12.24 1.22
CA LEU A 137 4.67 -10.79 1.22
C LEU A 137 3.44 -10.02 0.72
N ALA A 138 2.57 -10.66 -0.07
CA ALA A 138 1.31 -10.06 -0.50
C ALA A 138 0.37 -9.77 0.68
N LEU A 139 0.44 -10.58 1.75
CA LEU A 139 -0.40 -10.43 2.93
C LEU A 139 -0.07 -9.15 3.72
N ASP A 140 1.20 -8.74 3.74
CA ASP A 140 1.64 -7.51 4.42
C ASP A 140 1.14 -6.23 3.73
N LEU A 141 0.54 -6.38 2.53
CA LEU A 141 -0.02 -5.30 1.71
C LEU A 141 -1.54 -5.43 1.50
N ASP A 142 -2.19 -6.34 2.24
CA ASP A 142 -3.62 -6.65 2.08
C ASP A 142 -3.98 -7.02 0.61
N ILE A 143 -3.02 -7.61 -0.12
CA ILE A 143 -3.22 -8.11 -1.48
C ILE A 143 -3.54 -9.60 -1.39
N PRO A 144 -4.71 -10.05 -1.89
CA PRO A 144 -5.00 -11.48 -1.97
C PRO A 144 -3.91 -12.21 -2.76
N PRO A 145 -3.37 -13.35 -2.27
CA PRO A 145 -2.21 -14.01 -2.88
C PRO A 145 -2.35 -14.43 -4.35
N ASN A 146 -3.59 -14.51 -4.85
CA ASN A 146 -3.91 -14.82 -6.24
C ASN A 146 -4.18 -13.58 -7.11
N THR A 147 -4.00 -12.38 -6.57
CA THR A 147 -4.17 -11.12 -7.30
C THR A 147 -2.84 -10.71 -7.93
N VAL A 148 -2.57 -11.23 -9.11
CA VAL A 148 -1.42 -10.83 -9.93
C VAL A 148 -1.86 -10.57 -11.37
N PRO A 149 -1.34 -9.52 -12.01
CA PRO A 149 -0.39 -8.55 -11.46
C PRO A 149 -1.02 -7.60 -10.44
N ALA A 150 -0.19 -7.11 -9.54
CA ALA A 150 -0.54 -6.02 -8.65
C ALA A 150 0.69 -5.12 -8.46
N THR A 151 0.47 -3.82 -8.55
CA THR A 151 1.53 -2.81 -8.35
C THR A 151 1.18 -1.92 -7.17
N VAL A 152 2.13 -1.75 -6.26
CA VAL A 152 2.03 -0.87 -5.10
C VAL A 152 3.10 0.19 -5.17
N VAL A 153 2.73 1.45 -4.97
CA VAL A 153 3.70 2.55 -4.89
C VAL A 153 3.82 2.96 -3.43
N LEU A 154 5.03 2.85 -2.90
CA LEU A 154 5.39 3.31 -1.56
C LEU A 154 6.02 4.70 -1.65
N ASP A 155 5.65 5.58 -0.73
CA ASP A 155 6.26 6.90 -0.60
C ASP A 155 7.69 6.85 -0.01
N ARG A 156 8.34 7.99 0.15
CA ARG A 156 9.70 8.09 0.68
C ARG A 156 9.85 7.60 2.13
N GLU A 157 8.76 7.62 2.90
CA GLU A 157 8.65 7.04 4.24
C GLU A 157 8.29 5.54 4.20
N GLY A 158 8.14 4.97 2.98
CA GLY A 158 7.79 3.58 2.72
C GLY A 158 6.33 3.25 3.00
N ARG A 159 5.44 4.24 3.12
CA ARG A 159 4.01 4.06 3.35
C ARG A 159 3.30 3.82 2.03
N ILE A 160 2.22 3.07 2.04
CA ILE A 160 1.44 2.77 0.83
C ILE A 160 0.75 4.05 0.33
N ALA A 161 1.14 4.52 -0.86
CA ALA A 161 0.59 5.70 -1.51
C ALA A 161 -0.42 5.34 -2.62
N SER A 162 -0.19 4.24 -3.35
CA SER A 162 -1.13 3.76 -4.37
C SER A 162 -1.10 2.24 -4.48
N VAL A 163 -2.25 1.63 -4.83
CA VAL A 163 -2.39 0.19 -5.11
C VAL A 163 -3.16 0.01 -6.41
N ILE A 164 -2.60 -0.75 -7.35
CA ILE A 164 -3.19 -1.05 -8.65
C ILE A 164 -3.30 -2.58 -8.78
N ARG A 165 -4.51 -3.11 -8.91
CA ARG A 165 -4.76 -4.56 -8.98
C ARG A 165 -5.07 -5.02 -10.41
N ALA A 166 -4.33 -4.51 -11.36
CA ALA A 166 -4.44 -4.82 -12.78
C ALA A 166 -3.08 -4.64 -13.45
N ALA A 167 -2.94 -5.13 -14.67
CA ALA A 167 -1.76 -4.84 -15.48
C ALA A 167 -1.65 -3.34 -15.77
N VAL A 168 -0.45 -2.80 -15.63
CA VAL A 168 -0.17 -1.38 -15.84
C VAL A 168 0.42 -1.12 -17.23
N LYS A 169 0.23 0.12 -17.68
CA LYS A 169 0.92 0.68 -18.84
C LYS A 169 1.78 1.86 -18.39
N GLN A 170 2.84 2.14 -19.14
CA GLN A 170 3.73 3.25 -18.83
C GLN A 170 2.96 4.57 -18.68
N GLU A 171 2.06 4.89 -19.62
CA GLU A 171 1.27 6.12 -19.60
C GLU A 171 0.35 6.27 -18.40
N GLY A 172 -0.06 5.16 -17.77
CA GLY A 172 -0.89 5.17 -16.57
C GLY A 172 -0.07 5.20 -15.28
N LEU A 173 1.02 4.43 -15.20
CA LEU A 173 1.82 4.30 -13.98
C LEU A 173 2.78 5.47 -13.77
N GLN A 174 3.46 5.93 -14.82
CA GLN A 174 4.51 6.95 -14.70
C GLN A 174 4.02 8.25 -14.06
N PRO A 175 2.86 8.84 -14.42
CA PRO A 175 2.35 10.06 -13.78
C PRO A 175 2.07 9.87 -12.28
N ILE A 176 1.63 8.69 -11.86
CA ILE A 176 1.39 8.37 -10.44
C ILE A 176 2.71 8.37 -9.68
N VAL A 177 3.71 7.67 -10.21
CA VAL A 177 5.05 7.57 -9.60
C VAL A 177 5.73 8.94 -9.50
N GLU A 178 5.70 9.72 -10.58
CA GLU A 178 6.30 11.06 -10.62
C GLU A 178 5.61 12.02 -9.64
N ARG A 179 4.29 11.97 -9.54
CA ARG A 179 3.53 12.78 -8.58
C ARG A 179 3.91 12.44 -7.14
N ILE A 180 3.98 11.15 -6.79
CA ILE A 180 4.39 10.71 -5.44
C ILE A 180 5.86 11.08 -5.17
N ALA A 181 6.74 10.97 -6.18
CA ALA A 181 8.13 11.35 -6.06
C ALA A 181 8.33 12.88 -5.86
N ALA A 182 7.42 13.70 -6.38
CA ALA A 182 7.42 15.15 -6.20
C ALA A 182 6.85 15.62 -4.85
N GLU A 183 6.24 14.73 -4.06
CA GLU A 183 5.73 15.07 -2.73
C GLU A 183 6.88 15.49 -1.81
N LYS A 184 6.65 16.54 -1.02
CA LYS A 184 7.61 16.94 0.01
C LYS A 184 7.60 15.92 1.15
N PRO A 185 8.77 15.60 1.73
CA PRO A 185 8.81 14.80 2.95
C PRO A 185 7.88 15.39 4.01
N ALA A 186 7.22 14.53 4.79
CA ALA A 186 6.40 15.00 5.91
C ALA A 186 7.28 15.84 6.85
N SER A 187 6.89 17.10 7.09
CA SER A 187 7.58 17.94 8.11
C SER A 187 7.30 17.33 9.48
N ASN A 188 8.35 16.88 10.15
CA ASN A 188 8.32 16.48 11.56
C ASN A 188 7.95 17.66 12.45
#